data_b7169cf76e48691c468adbc574c8ab50
#
_entry.id   b7169cf76e48691c468adbc574c8ab50
#
_cell.length_a   1.000
_cell.length_b   1.000
_cell.length_c   1.000
_cell.angle_alpha   90.00
_cell.angle_beta   90.00
_cell.angle_gamma   90.00
#
_symmetry.space_group_name_H-M   'P 1'
#
loop_
_entity.id
_entity.type
_entity.pdbx_description
1 polymer ?
#
loop_
_entity_poly.entity_id
_entity_poly.type
_entity_poly.pdbx_seq_one_letter_code
_entity_poly.pdbx_strand_id
1 'polypeptide(L)'
;MDSEIAGRFREQDTSILPSSLAWVNVARIKLLAAVVFYVFALVYGHDKYLSLVQAFWGFNSPHFNLSNMLLIIVLAVIPAFVMPLYLTRPSSLFIYALVFCVYLPGVVTGMLNYEDSIDRYLGLFSCFCIGLVGCCLAVRCVPLRSNASRSFSRPLLLTCVLGSLTCFLVLFLTYKDILSFSGVDDIYAQREKGAATSLFIGYCQVYLAYFFSPVLFATGLISKRILIALLGFAGFIFVFMITAERTVLLLPFAMFLMAFIFKARGANPNAPVYLFVGGGVMVFLIAELFDQVGLFQELGFYFYTRLIACPGLFVTQYYDLFSTQGFTYWAHVSGISWFAEVPAAYAADEKWPALGKILAERVLGVQSQSNASFVATDGVAAAGGPGVLAIFMLYTVWLIALDWVSQGWNKVLLLTALFPLAFISTNGPFSTMLASFGGGLWIAMLWFDKFRMKLWGHRL
;
A
#
# COMPACT_ATOMS: atom_id res chain seq x y z
N MET A 1 -0.29 6.48 -32.98
CA MET A 1 -0.82 6.51 -31.61
C MET A 1 0.28 6.50 -30.55
N ASP A 2 1.41 5.83 -30.75
CA ASP A 2 2.53 5.79 -29.79
C ASP A 2 3.39 7.07 -29.78
N SER A 3 3.48 7.81 -30.90
CA SER A 3 4.24 9.05 -31.01
C SER A 3 3.52 10.26 -30.35
N GLU A 4 2.20 10.27 -30.35
CA GLU A 4 1.41 11.34 -29.73
C GLU A 4 1.39 11.27 -28.21
N ILE A 5 1.45 10.03 -27.66
CA ILE A 5 1.57 9.81 -26.21
C ILE A 5 2.98 10.20 -25.74
N ALA A 6 4.02 9.87 -26.51
CA ALA A 6 5.40 10.28 -26.21
C ALA A 6 5.58 11.82 -26.27
N GLY A 7 4.87 12.49 -27.16
CA GLY A 7 4.89 13.96 -27.27
C GLY A 7 4.31 14.67 -26.05
N ARG A 8 3.21 14.16 -25.49
CA ARG A 8 2.58 14.75 -24.29
C ARG A 8 3.41 14.60 -23.01
N PHE A 9 4.32 13.61 -22.94
CA PHE A 9 5.29 13.50 -21.85
C PHE A 9 6.44 14.50 -21.94
N ARG A 10 6.66 15.13 -23.11
CA ARG A 10 7.84 15.96 -23.37
C ARG A 10 7.69 17.40 -22.90
N GLU A 11 6.47 17.96 -22.86
CA GLU A 11 6.25 19.39 -22.62
C GLU A 11 6.01 19.80 -21.16
N GLN A 12 5.87 18.85 -20.21
CA GLN A 12 5.25 19.19 -18.92
C GLN A 12 6.19 19.22 -17.70
N ASP A 13 7.49 19.01 -17.81
CA ASP A 13 8.34 18.85 -16.61
C ASP A 13 9.63 19.70 -16.58
N THR A 14 9.68 20.84 -17.27
CA THR A 14 10.87 21.73 -17.27
C THR A 14 10.83 22.87 -16.26
N SER A 15 9.81 22.98 -15.41
CA SER A 15 9.75 24.03 -14.38
C SER A 15 10.17 23.51 -13.01
N ILE A 16 11.45 23.66 -12.67
CA ILE A 16 12.00 23.30 -11.34
C ILE A 16 11.61 24.31 -10.25
N LEU A 17 11.10 25.50 -10.60
CA LEU A 17 10.51 26.47 -9.69
C LEU A 17 9.39 27.22 -10.43
N PRO A 18 8.14 27.17 -9.97
CA PRO A 18 7.11 28.00 -10.58
C PRO A 18 7.29 29.46 -10.14
N SER A 19 7.36 30.35 -11.12
CA SER A 19 7.14 31.77 -10.92
C SER A 19 5.83 31.98 -10.12
N SER A 20 5.90 32.81 -9.11
CA SER A 20 4.85 33.18 -8.18
C SER A 20 3.45 33.22 -8.77
N LEU A 21 2.49 32.58 -8.12
CA LEU A 21 1.04 32.52 -8.41
C LEU A 21 0.52 31.44 -9.38
N ALA A 22 1.32 30.69 -10.13
CA ALA A 22 0.85 29.56 -10.92
C ALA A 22 0.50 28.30 -10.10
N TRP A 23 0.47 28.40 -8.80
CA TRP A 23 0.19 27.28 -7.88
C TRP A 23 -1.26 26.79 -7.92
N VAL A 24 -2.17 27.63 -8.38
CA VAL A 24 -3.58 27.28 -8.51
C VAL A 24 -3.87 26.85 -9.94
N ASN A 25 -3.27 25.74 -10.37
CA ASN A 25 -3.65 25.08 -11.60
C ASN A 25 -5.05 24.44 -11.39
N VAL A 26 -5.89 24.54 -12.41
CA VAL A 26 -7.24 23.94 -12.43
C VAL A 26 -7.21 22.45 -12.02
N ALA A 27 -6.17 21.71 -12.41
CA ALA A 27 -6.00 20.32 -12.00
C ALA A 27 -5.80 20.18 -10.48
N ARG A 28 -5.13 21.13 -9.84
CA ARG A 28 -4.94 21.16 -8.37
C ARG A 28 -6.26 21.44 -7.66
N ILE A 29 -7.04 22.40 -8.14
CA ILE A 29 -8.37 22.69 -7.58
C ILE A 29 -9.27 21.45 -7.70
N LYS A 30 -9.27 20.78 -8.86
CA LYS A 30 -10.04 19.55 -9.07
C LYS A 30 -9.61 18.44 -8.09
N LEU A 31 -8.30 18.29 -7.86
CA LEU A 31 -7.79 17.30 -6.90
C LEU A 31 -8.24 17.62 -5.47
N LEU A 32 -8.15 18.88 -5.05
CA LEU A 32 -8.61 19.31 -3.73
C LEU A 32 -10.11 19.05 -3.56
N ALA A 33 -10.93 19.44 -4.54
CA ALA A 33 -12.36 19.18 -4.52
C ALA A 33 -12.67 17.67 -4.46
N ALA A 34 -11.93 16.84 -5.21
CA ALA A 34 -12.09 15.39 -5.19
C ALA A 34 -11.71 14.76 -3.84
N VAL A 35 -10.64 15.25 -3.20
CA VAL A 35 -10.23 14.81 -1.86
C VAL A 35 -11.29 15.19 -0.83
N VAL A 36 -11.80 16.42 -0.86
CA VAL A 36 -12.89 16.85 0.03
C VAL A 36 -14.15 16.03 -0.21
N PHE A 37 -14.53 15.77 -1.46
CA PHE A 37 -15.66 14.89 -1.78
C PHE A 37 -15.46 13.48 -1.21
N TYR A 38 -14.25 12.91 -1.36
CA TYR A 38 -13.94 11.60 -0.81
C TYR A 38 -14.02 11.57 0.72
N VAL A 39 -13.54 12.62 1.40
CA VAL A 39 -13.68 12.77 2.86
C VAL A 39 -15.15 12.78 3.28
N PHE A 40 -16.01 13.55 2.58
CA PHE A 40 -17.45 13.54 2.87
C PHE A 40 -18.08 12.16 2.65
N ALA A 41 -17.66 11.45 1.60
CA ALA A 41 -18.10 10.08 1.37
C ALA A 41 -17.68 9.13 2.51
N LEU A 42 -16.44 9.27 3.01
CA LEU A 42 -15.96 8.48 4.14
C LEU A 42 -16.73 8.79 5.43
N VAL A 43 -17.00 10.07 5.70
CA VAL A 43 -17.82 10.49 6.86
C VAL A 43 -19.22 9.89 6.77
N TYR A 44 -19.86 10.00 5.60
CA TYR A 44 -21.17 9.43 5.34
C TYR A 44 -21.18 7.90 5.48
N GLY A 45 -20.20 7.22 4.86
CA GLY A 45 -20.06 5.77 4.95
C GLY A 45 -19.72 5.28 6.38
N HIS A 46 -19.00 6.08 7.18
CA HIS A 46 -18.78 5.79 8.59
C HIS A 46 -20.11 5.77 9.36
N ASP A 47 -20.94 6.81 9.19
CA ASP A 47 -22.26 6.91 9.85
C ASP A 47 -23.23 5.81 9.41
N LYS A 48 -23.38 5.60 8.08
CA LYS A 48 -24.44 4.74 7.52
C LYS A 48 -24.07 3.26 7.41
N TYR A 49 -22.78 2.93 7.40
CA TYR A 49 -22.37 1.54 7.19
C TYR A 49 -21.40 1.04 8.27
N LEU A 50 -20.25 1.72 8.50
CA LEU A 50 -19.23 1.17 9.38
C LEU A 50 -19.68 1.06 10.83
N SER A 51 -20.26 2.10 11.40
CA SER A 51 -20.72 2.12 12.78
C SER A 51 -21.90 1.15 13.04
N LEU A 52 -22.73 0.90 12.02
CA LEU A 52 -23.92 0.04 12.14
C LEU A 52 -23.60 -1.45 11.91
N VAL A 53 -22.76 -1.75 10.90
CA VAL A 53 -22.56 -3.12 10.41
C VAL A 53 -21.20 -3.68 10.84
N GLN A 54 -20.20 -2.82 11.07
CA GLN A 54 -18.80 -3.19 11.29
C GLN A 54 -18.27 -2.82 12.69
N ALA A 55 -19.19 -2.64 13.66
CA ALA A 55 -18.84 -2.27 15.05
C ALA A 55 -17.85 -3.25 15.72
N PHE A 56 -17.85 -4.53 15.32
CA PHE A 56 -16.89 -5.53 15.80
C PHE A 56 -15.42 -5.11 15.61
N TRP A 57 -15.12 -4.36 14.55
CA TRP A 57 -13.76 -3.87 14.29
C TRP A 57 -13.38 -2.69 15.18
N GLY A 58 -14.32 -2.07 15.89
CA GLY A 58 -14.11 -0.86 16.70
C GLY A 58 -14.55 0.43 16.01
N PHE A 59 -15.42 0.34 14.99
CA PHE A 59 -16.08 1.52 14.43
C PHE A 59 -17.25 1.92 15.33
N ASN A 60 -17.09 3.02 16.06
CA ASN A 60 -18.12 3.55 16.95
C ASN A 60 -19.10 4.48 16.20
N SER A 61 -20.22 4.80 16.82
CA SER A 61 -21.12 5.84 16.32
C SER A 61 -20.38 7.17 16.23
N PRO A 62 -20.53 7.91 15.13
CA PRO A 62 -19.72 9.10 14.91
C PRO A 62 -20.09 10.26 15.84
N HIS A 63 -19.09 10.89 16.43
CA HIS A 63 -19.26 12.10 17.22
C HIS A 63 -19.08 13.33 16.33
N PHE A 64 -20.19 13.91 15.86
CA PHE A 64 -20.19 15.08 15.00
C PHE A 64 -20.08 16.37 15.82
N ASN A 65 -18.97 17.07 15.68
CA ASN A 65 -18.84 18.46 16.12
C ASN A 65 -18.12 19.30 15.06
N LEU A 66 -18.29 20.60 15.09
CA LEU A 66 -17.71 21.52 14.10
C LEU A 66 -16.17 21.46 14.10
N SER A 67 -15.56 21.36 15.27
CA SER A 67 -14.10 21.33 15.43
C SER A 67 -13.50 20.09 14.78
N ASN A 68 -14.10 18.89 15.01
CA ASN A 68 -13.66 17.63 14.40
C ASN A 68 -13.78 17.71 12.87
N MET A 69 -14.91 18.20 12.36
CA MET A 69 -15.14 18.32 10.91
C MET A 69 -14.16 19.29 10.24
N LEU A 70 -13.91 20.45 10.84
CA LEU A 70 -12.93 21.40 10.33
C LEU A 70 -11.52 20.79 10.34
N LEU A 71 -11.14 20.11 11.42
CA LEU A 71 -9.83 19.47 11.53
C LEU A 71 -9.64 18.35 10.50
N ILE A 72 -10.66 17.52 10.27
CA ILE A 72 -10.65 16.49 9.22
C ILE A 72 -10.36 17.13 7.85
N ILE A 73 -11.07 18.22 7.51
CA ILE A 73 -10.88 18.93 6.23
C ILE A 73 -9.48 19.52 6.14
N VAL A 74 -8.99 20.19 7.19
CA VAL A 74 -7.65 20.79 7.22
C VAL A 74 -6.58 19.71 7.03
N LEU A 75 -6.63 18.62 7.79
CA LEU A 75 -5.69 17.51 7.67
C LEU A 75 -5.75 16.84 6.28
N ALA A 76 -6.92 16.75 5.68
CA ALA A 76 -7.07 16.17 4.33
C ALA A 76 -6.50 17.08 3.24
N VAL A 77 -6.74 18.40 3.34
CA VAL A 77 -6.38 19.37 2.31
C VAL A 77 -4.88 19.66 2.28
N ILE A 78 -4.20 19.70 3.45
CA ILE A 78 -2.76 20.02 3.54
C ILE A 78 -1.90 19.08 2.66
N PRO A 79 -1.95 17.75 2.77
CA PRO A 79 -1.18 16.88 1.89
C PRO A 79 -1.62 16.99 0.42
N ALA A 80 -2.92 17.17 0.17
CA ALA A 80 -3.45 17.27 -1.19
C ALA A 80 -2.88 18.47 -1.97
N PHE A 81 -2.49 19.56 -1.29
CA PHE A 81 -1.80 20.69 -1.90
C PHE A 81 -0.43 20.32 -2.49
N VAL A 82 0.25 19.36 -1.88
CA VAL A 82 1.61 18.96 -2.27
C VAL A 82 1.69 17.60 -2.94
N MET A 83 0.61 16.86 -3.08
CA MET A 83 0.59 15.57 -3.79
C MET A 83 0.97 15.72 -5.26
N PRO A 84 1.66 14.74 -5.87
CA PRO A 84 1.96 14.74 -7.31
C PRO A 84 0.66 14.73 -8.12
N LEU A 85 0.57 15.52 -9.20
CA LEU A 85 -0.62 15.54 -10.08
C LEU A 85 -0.67 14.38 -11.07
N TYR A 86 0.45 13.67 -11.26
CA TYR A 86 0.59 12.61 -12.27
C TYR A 86 0.98 11.29 -11.63
N LEU A 87 0.39 10.20 -12.11
CA LEU A 87 0.79 8.83 -11.75
C LEU A 87 1.88 8.34 -12.73
N THR A 88 3.04 8.99 -12.69
CA THR A 88 4.15 8.72 -13.62
C THR A 88 5.43 8.25 -12.95
N ARG A 89 5.46 8.24 -11.61
CA ARG A 89 6.59 7.80 -10.81
C ARG A 89 6.17 6.67 -9.88
N PRO A 90 7.06 5.73 -9.53
CA PRO A 90 6.80 4.79 -8.44
C PRO A 90 6.32 5.49 -7.16
N SER A 91 7.05 6.52 -6.70
CA SER A 91 6.67 7.26 -5.48
C SER A 91 5.23 7.78 -5.51
N SER A 92 4.74 8.25 -6.66
CA SER A 92 3.35 8.74 -6.76
C SER A 92 2.33 7.61 -6.51
N LEU A 93 2.59 6.39 -7.00
CA LEU A 93 1.73 5.23 -6.75
C LEU A 93 1.62 4.93 -5.24
N PHE A 94 2.76 4.88 -4.54
CA PHE A 94 2.81 4.61 -3.11
C PHE A 94 2.14 5.71 -2.27
N ILE A 95 2.39 6.98 -2.60
CA ILE A 95 1.77 8.11 -1.91
C ILE A 95 0.25 8.07 -2.07
N TYR A 96 -0.26 7.85 -3.30
CA TYR A 96 -1.71 7.78 -3.53
C TYR A 96 -2.34 6.58 -2.84
N ALA A 97 -1.69 5.41 -2.82
CA ALA A 97 -2.17 4.24 -2.09
C ALA A 97 -2.31 4.55 -0.59
N LEU A 98 -1.28 5.15 0.03
CA LEU A 98 -1.32 5.51 1.45
C LEU A 98 -2.38 6.58 1.77
N VAL A 99 -2.49 7.63 0.94
CA VAL A 99 -3.48 8.69 1.20
C VAL A 99 -4.89 8.16 1.05
N PHE A 100 -5.15 7.37 0.01
CA PHE A 100 -6.48 6.84 -0.30
C PHE A 100 -6.94 5.76 0.68
N CYS A 101 -6.08 4.78 0.99
CA CYS A 101 -6.47 3.61 1.80
C CYS A 101 -6.18 3.74 3.30
N VAL A 102 -5.30 4.67 3.73
CA VAL A 102 -4.86 4.72 5.13
C VAL A 102 -5.07 6.08 5.75
N TYR A 103 -4.47 7.12 5.15
CA TYR A 103 -4.42 8.43 5.79
C TYR A 103 -5.79 9.09 5.91
N LEU A 104 -6.51 9.27 4.79
CA LEU A 104 -7.84 9.90 4.82
C LEU A 104 -8.86 9.08 5.61
N PRO A 105 -8.96 7.74 5.41
CA PRO A 105 -9.81 6.92 6.25
C PRO A 105 -9.43 6.97 7.73
N GLY A 106 -8.13 6.98 8.05
CA GLY A 106 -7.63 7.06 9.41
C GLY A 106 -7.98 8.38 10.10
N VAL A 107 -7.78 9.50 9.39
CA VAL A 107 -8.18 10.83 9.89
C VAL A 107 -9.68 10.89 10.16
N VAL A 108 -10.52 10.42 9.20
CA VAL A 108 -11.98 10.44 9.36
C VAL A 108 -12.38 9.54 10.53
N THR A 109 -11.95 8.29 10.54
CA THR A 109 -12.33 7.33 11.58
C THR A 109 -11.80 7.77 12.95
N GLY A 110 -10.53 8.20 13.02
CA GLY A 110 -9.92 8.62 14.27
C GLY A 110 -10.60 9.84 14.88
N MET A 111 -10.99 10.82 14.06
CA MET A 111 -11.65 12.04 14.54
C MET A 111 -13.14 11.88 14.83
N LEU A 112 -13.79 10.83 14.35
CA LEU A 112 -15.22 10.59 14.56
C LEU A 112 -15.51 9.55 15.63
N ASN A 113 -14.59 8.62 15.93
CA ASN A 113 -14.83 7.47 16.79
C ASN A 113 -15.04 7.82 18.29
N TYR A 114 -14.50 8.94 18.75
CA TYR A 114 -14.54 9.31 20.16
C TYR A 114 -14.83 10.81 20.32
N GLU A 115 -15.43 11.19 21.45
CA GLU A 115 -15.73 12.58 21.78
C GLU A 115 -14.46 13.39 21.99
N ASP A 116 -13.43 12.80 22.63
CA ASP A 116 -12.12 13.37 22.94
C ASP A 116 -11.07 13.17 21.83
N SER A 117 -11.49 12.87 20.61
CA SER A 117 -10.61 12.49 19.49
C SER A 117 -9.53 13.53 19.19
N ILE A 118 -9.83 14.83 19.34
CA ILE A 118 -8.86 15.90 19.07
C ILE A 118 -7.68 15.78 20.05
N ASP A 119 -7.95 15.73 21.33
CA ASP A 119 -6.91 15.67 22.37
C ASP A 119 -6.09 14.39 22.24
N ARG A 120 -6.74 13.30 21.83
CA ARG A 120 -6.14 11.98 21.72
C ARG A 120 -5.27 11.80 20.48
N TYR A 121 -5.73 12.24 19.31
CA TYR A 121 -5.11 11.86 18.04
C TYR A 121 -4.55 13.02 17.22
N LEU A 122 -4.75 14.30 17.61
CA LEU A 122 -4.25 15.43 16.84
C LEU A 122 -2.72 15.34 16.63
N GLY A 123 -1.97 15.02 17.68
CA GLY A 123 -0.51 14.85 17.59
C GLY A 123 -0.10 13.75 16.62
N LEU A 124 -0.77 12.59 16.68
CA LEU A 124 -0.52 11.46 15.80
C LEU A 124 -0.77 11.82 14.33
N PHE A 125 -1.96 12.34 14.02
CA PHE A 125 -2.32 12.69 12.63
C PHE A 125 -1.58 13.91 12.10
N SER A 126 -1.17 14.85 12.97
CA SER A 126 -0.27 15.94 12.58
C SER A 126 1.10 15.41 12.15
N CYS A 127 1.69 14.48 12.91
CA CYS A 127 2.92 13.81 12.52
C CYS A 127 2.77 13.01 11.21
N PHE A 128 1.67 12.32 11.03
CA PHE A 128 1.37 11.61 9.78
C PHE A 128 1.25 12.59 8.60
N CYS A 129 0.52 13.69 8.76
CA CYS A 129 0.39 14.77 7.78
C CYS A 129 1.76 15.34 7.38
N ILE A 130 2.59 15.71 8.36
CA ILE A 130 3.94 16.24 8.15
C ILE A 130 4.81 15.22 7.40
N GLY A 131 4.76 13.95 7.79
CA GLY A 131 5.47 12.86 7.11
C GLY A 131 5.07 12.73 5.64
N LEU A 132 3.78 12.74 5.33
CA LEU A 132 3.26 12.70 3.95
C LEU A 132 3.67 13.94 3.14
N VAL A 133 3.53 15.13 3.73
CA VAL A 133 3.97 16.39 3.09
C VAL A 133 5.47 16.33 2.79
N GLY A 134 6.28 15.89 3.75
CA GLY A 134 7.72 15.68 3.58
C GLY A 134 8.04 14.73 2.42
N CYS A 135 7.36 13.56 2.34
CA CYS A 135 7.48 12.64 1.22
C CYS A 135 7.12 13.30 -0.12
N CYS A 136 5.99 13.98 -0.18
CA CYS A 136 5.52 14.64 -1.40
C CYS A 136 6.50 15.71 -1.92
N LEU A 137 7.12 16.47 -1.02
CA LEU A 137 8.10 17.51 -1.37
C LEU A 137 9.44 16.88 -1.77
N ALA A 138 9.93 15.92 -1.01
CA ALA A 138 11.24 15.30 -1.22
C ALA A 138 11.32 14.52 -2.55
N VAL A 139 10.27 13.76 -2.91
CA VAL A 139 10.26 13.01 -4.19
C VAL A 139 10.27 13.93 -5.42
N ARG A 140 9.85 15.20 -5.28
CA ARG A 140 9.93 16.18 -6.37
C ARG A 140 11.36 16.59 -6.70
N CYS A 141 12.30 16.45 -5.75
CA CYS A 141 13.71 16.74 -5.98
C CYS A 141 14.38 15.74 -6.93
N VAL A 142 13.77 14.56 -7.18
CA VAL A 142 14.30 13.61 -8.16
C VAL A 142 13.85 14.01 -9.56
N PRO A 143 14.79 14.37 -10.47
CA PRO A 143 14.45 14.77 -11.82
C PRO A 143 13.83 13.61 -12.61
N LEU A 144 12.73 13.87 -13.32
CA LEU A 144 12.16 12.89 -14.26
C LEU A 144 12.93 12.93 -15.58
N ARG A 145 13.50 11.81 -15.98
CA ARG A 145 13.99 11.64 -17.35
C ARG A 145 12.85 11.21 -18.26
N SER A 146 12.53 12.03 -19.25
CA SER A 146 11.30 11.93 -20.06
C SER A 146 11.25 10.76 -21.05
N ASN A 147 12.37 10.20 -21.48
CA ASN A 147 12.41 9.18 -22.54
C ASN A 147 12.56 7.76 -21.98
N ALA A 148 11.54 7.28 -21.27
CA ALA A 148 11.53 5.97 -20.65
C ALA A 148 10.71 4.97 -21.47
N SER A 149 11.34 4.19 -22.33
CA SER A 149 10.71 3.09 -23.09
C SER A 149 11.29 1.71 -22.79
N ARG A 150 12.23 1.61 -21.83
CA ARG A 150 12.94 0.37 -21.56
C ARG A 150 12.04 -0.67 -20.91
N SER A 151 12.02 -1.87 -21.47
CA SER A 151 11.52 -3.08 -20.81
C SER A 151 12.63 -3.68 -19.94
N PHE A 152 12.27 -4.58 -19.02
CA PHE A 152 13.26 -5.34 -18.25
C PHE A 152 14.20 -6.09 -19.19
N SER A 153 15.49 -6.12 -18.86
CA SER A 153 16.48 -6.81 -19.66
C SER A 153 16.25 -8.33 -19.68
N ARG A 154 16.72 -9.00 -20.73
CA ARG A 154 16.58 -10.47 -20.84
C ARG A 154 17.17 -11.22 -19.64
N PRO A 155 18.37 -10.90 -19.12
CA PRO A 155 18.89 -11.59 -17.93
C PRO A 155 18.10 -11.29 -16.66
N LEU A 156 17.60 -10.06 -16.48
CA LEU A 156 16.74 -9.76 -15.35
C LEU A 156 15.46 -10.61 -15.39
N LEU A 157 14.85 -10.69 -16.59
CA LEU A 157 13.67 -11.52 -16.79
C LEU A 157 14.00 -13.01 -16.56
N LEU A 158 15.15 -13.49 -17.02
CA LEU A 158 15.60 -14.85 -16.77
C LEU A 158 15.79 -15.12 -15.27
N THR A 159 16.41 -14.18 -14.54
CA THR A 159 16.54 -14.27 -13.07
C THR A 159 15.16 -14.38 -12.40
N CYS A 160 14.18 -13.58 -12.84
CA CYS A 160 12.81 -13.66 -12.30
C CYS A 160 12.12 -15.00 -12.67
N VAL A 161 12.33 -15.53 -13.87
CA VAL A 161 11.81 -16.86 -14.26
C VAL A 161 12.43 -17.95 -13.40
N LEU A 162 13.76 -17.97 -13.27
CA LEU A 162 14.46 -18.96 -12.45
C LEU A 162 14.07 -18.86 -10.97
N GLY A 163 14.00 -17.65 -10.41
CA GLY A 163 13.54 -17.43 -9.05
C GLY A 163 12.10 -17.92 -8.84
N SER A 164 11.20 -17.61 -9.79
CA SER A 164 9.82 -18.09 -9.75
C SER A 164 9.74 -19.61 -9.77
N LEU A 165 10.48 -20.27 -10.69
CA LEU A 165 10.51 -21.73 -10.79
C LEU A 165 11.11 -22.38 -9.54
N THR A 166 12.17 -21.78 -8.96
CA THR A 166 12.76 -22.26 -7.71
C THR A 166 11.76 -22.18 -6.55
N CYS A 167 11.12 -21.03 -6.37
CA CYS A 167 10.09 -20.87 -5.34
C CYS A 167 8.93 -21.85 -5.57
N PHE A 168 8.48 -21.99 -6.81
CA PHE A 168 7.43 -22.94 -7.17
C PHE A 168 7.80 -24.38 -6.80
N LEU A 169 9.01 -24.83 -7.16
CA LEU A 169 9.49 -26.17 -6.86
C LEU A 169 9.57 -26.41 -5.34
N VAL A 170 10.18 -25.47 -4.59
CA VAL A 170 10.30 -25.58 -3.13
C VAL A 170 8.92 -25.68 -2.48
N LEU A 171 8.01 -24.79 -2.85
CA LEU A 171 6.66 -24.77 -2.28
C LEU A 171 5.85 -25.99 -2.71
N PHE A 172 6.01 -26.48 -3.96
CA PHE A 172 5.35 -27.70 -4.42
C PHE A 172 5.81 -28.92 -3.62
N LEU A 173 7.12 -29.09 -3.44
CA LEU A 173 7.65 -30.21 -2.66
C LEU A 173 7.21 -30.16 -1.19
N THR A 174 6.99 -28.96 -0.64
CA THR A 174 6.56 -28.78 0.77
C THR A 174 5.06 -29.01 0.94
N TYR A 175 4.23 -28.58 -0.02
CA TYR A 175 2.78 -28.45 0.17
C TYR A 175 1.94 -29.26 -0.81
N LYS A 176 2.55 -30.16 -1.63
CA LYS A 176 1.84 -30.95 -2.65
C LYS A 176 0.60 -31.69 -2.13
N ASP A 177 0.65 -32.13 -0.86
CA ASP A 177 -0.41 -32.96 -0.28
C ASP A 177 -1.59 -32.14 0.29
N ILE A 178 -1.45 -30.80 0.32
CA ILE A 178 -2.47 -29.89 0.85
C ILE A 178 -2.98 -28.89 -0.17
N LEU A 179 -2.49 -28.95 -1.43
CA LEU A 179 -2.92 -28.05 -2.49
C LEU A 179 -4.41 -28.17 -2.76
N SER A 180 -5.17 -27.12 -2.50
CA SER A 180 -6.62 -27.11 -2.74
C SER A 180 -7.14 -25.71 -3.04
N PHE A 181 -8.25 -25.64 -3.77
CA PHE A 181 -9.05 -24.42 -3.86
C PHE A 181 -10.04 -24.43 -2.69
N SER A 182 -9.66 -23.76 -1.59
CA SER A 182 -10.53 -23.67 -0.42
C SER A 182 -11.76 -22.84 -0.70
N GLY A 183 -12.92 -23.38 -0.39
CA GLY A 183 -14.18 -22.63 -0.30
C GLY A 183 -14.16 -21.60 0.84
N VAL A 184 -15.25 -20.87 1.01
CA VAL A 184 -15.34 -19.84 2.04
C VAL A 184 -15.22 -20.42 3.46
N ASP A 185 -15.74 -21.64 3.65
CA ASP A 185 -15.84 -22.29 4.96
C ASP A 185 -14.51 -22.91 5.42
N ASP A 186 -13.62 -23.30 4.49
CA ASP A 186 -12.36 -24.01 4.79
C ASP A 186 -11.11 -23.12 4.84
N ILE A 187 -11.26 -21.81 4.68
CA ILE A 187 -10.12 -20.88 4.55
C ILE A 187 -9.19 -20.92 5.74
N TYR A 188 -9.74 -20.96 6.95
CA TYR A 188 -8.91 -20.94 8.17
C TYR A 188 -8.11 -22.23 8.32
N ALA A 189 -8.73 -23.39 8.07
CA ALA A 189 -8.06 -24.68 8.08
C ALA A 189 -6.96 -24.76 7.00
N GLN A 190 -7.22 -24.21 5.80
CA GLN A 190 -6.21 -24.17 4.74
C GLN A 190 -5.06 -23.23 5.09
N ARG A 191 -5.32 -22.06 5.70
CA ARG A 191 -4.28 -21.14 6.17
C ARG A 191 -3.38 -21.74 7.24
N GLU A 192 -3.94 -22.49 8.17
CA GLU A 192 -3.17 -23.19 9.20
C GLU A 192 -2.26 -24.24 8.57
N LYS A 193 -2.77 -25.08 7.66
CA LYS A 193 -1.98 -26.06 6.92
C LYS A 193 -0.93 -25.41 6.01
N GLY A 194 -1.25 -24.27 5.39
CA GLY A 194 -0.37 -23.52 4.49
C GLY A 194 0.61 -22.59 5.20
N ALA A 195 0.58 -22.52 6.53
CA ALA A 195 1.51 -21.71 7.30
C ALA A 195 2.95 -22.11 7.02
N ALA A 196 3.84 -21.12 6.91
CA ALA A 196 5.24 -21.37 6.59
C ALA A 196 5.93 -22.17 7.71
N THR A 197 6.49 -23.32 7.38
CA THR A 197 7.18 -24.21 8.31
C THR A 197 8.59 -23.75 8.64
N SER A 198 9.14 -22.84 7.83
CA SER A 198 10.44 -22.20 8.06
C SER A 198 10.47 -20.80 7.44
N LEU A 199 11.44 -19.99 7.89
CA LEU A 199 11.66 -18.65 7.36
C LEU A 199 11.89 -18.66 5.84
N PHE A 200 12.67 -19.62 5.32
CA PHE A 200 12.96 -19.76 3.90
C PHE A 200 11.69 -20.05 3.08
N ILE A 201 10.83 -20.94 3.56
CA ILE A 201 9.56 -21.28 2.89
C ILE A 201 8.64 -20.06 2.91
N GLY A 202 8.58 -19.31 4.03
CA GLY A 202 7.84 -18.05 4.08
C GLY A 202 8.32 -17.03 3.06
N TYR A 203 9.63 -16.87 2.89
CA TYR A 203 10.16 -16.00 1.83
C TYR A 203 9.82 -16.49 0.43
N CYS A 204 9.84 -17.81 0.16
CA CYS A 204 9.42 -18.33 -1.13
C CYS A 204 7.94 -18.03 -1.43
N GLN A 205 7.03 -18.16 -0.44
CA GLN A 205 5.62 -17.78 -0.59
C GLN A 205 5.46 -16.30 -0.94
N VAL A 206 6.06 -15.43 -0.14
CA VAL A 206 5.88 -13.97 -0.28
C VAL A 206 6.58 -13.44 -1.54
N TYR A 207 7.81 -13.89 -1.85
CA TYR A 207 8.51 -13.44 -3.06
C TYR A 207 7.85 -13.95 -4.34
N LEU A 208 7.30 -15.17 -4.34
CA LEU A 208 6.55 -15.65 -5.48
C LEU A 208 5.31 -14.78 -5.72
N ALA A 209 4.52 -14.47 -4.66
CA ALA A 209 3.29 -13.71 -4.78
C ALA A 209 3.50 -12.21 -5.05
N TYR A 210 4.49 -11.56 -4.42
CA TYR A 210 4.60 -10.10 -4.40
C TYR A 210 5.79 -9.53 -5.18
N PHE A 211 6.68 -10.40 -5.69
CA PHE A 211 7.83 -9.97 -6.48
C PHE A 211 7.92 -10.68 -7.84
N PHE A 212 8.16 -11.99 -7.88
CA PHE A 212 8.40 -12.71 -9.14
C PHE A 212 7.16 -12.73 -10.03
N SER A 213 6.02 -13.16 -9.52
CA SER A 213 4.76 -13.22 -10.29
C SER A 213 4.33 -11.86 -10.81
N PRO A 214 4.35 -10.76 -10.01
CA PRO A 214 4.09 -9.40 -10.51
C PRO A 214 5.01 -8.98 -11.67
N VAL A 215 6.32 -9.20 -11.56
CA VAL A 215 7.27 -8.84 -12.62
C VAL A 215 6.97 -9.61 -13.92
N LEU A 216 6.76 -10.92 -13.82
CA LEU A 216 6.46 -11.78 -14.97
C LEU A 216 5.11 -11.42 -15.59
N PHE A 217 4.07 -11.28 -14.76
CA PHE A 217 2.72 -10.96 -15.22
C PHE A 217 2.68 -9.60 -15.92
N ALA A 218 3.23 -8.54 -15.28
CA ALA A 218 3.28 -7.21 -15.88
C ALA A 218 4.10 -7.19 -17.18
N THR A 219 5.25 -7.88 -17.21
CA THR A 219 6.08 -7.98 -18.42
C THR A 219 5.34 -8.68 -19.55
N GLY A 220 4.69 -9.81 -19.26
CA GLY A 220 3.93 -10.56 -20.25
C GLY A 220 2.76 -9.77 -20.80
N LEU A 221 2.03 -9.07 -19.92
CA LEU A 221 0.88 -8.24 -20.26
C LEU A 221 1.28 -7.03 -21.16
N ILE A 222 2.30 -6.28 -20.77
CA ILE A 222 2.70 -5.05 -21.47
C ILE A 222 3.46 -5.39 -22.77
N SER A 223 4.29 -6.43 -22.76
CA SER A 223 5.04 -6.88 -23.95
C SER A 223 4.24 -7.84 -24.85
N LYS A 224 2.97 -8.12 -24.53
CA LYS A 224 2.09 -9.05 -25.26
C LYS A 224 2.67 -10.47 -25.38
N ARG A 225 3.44 -10.93 -24.39
CA ARG A 225 4.05 -12.25 -24.31
C ARG A 225 3.21 -13.15 -23.42
N ILE A 226 2.21 -13.80 -23.99
CA ILE A 226 1.20 -14.56 -23.25
C ILE A 226 1.80 -15.63 -22.32
N LEU A 227 2.82 -16.37 -22.76
CA LEU A 227 3.45 -17.41 -21.92
C LEU A 227 4.09 -16.84 -20.65
N ILE A 228 4.70 -15.66 -20.73
CA ILE A 228 5.29 -14.99 -19.56
C ILE A 228 4.18 -14.49 -18.62
N ALA A 229 3.09 -13.96 -19.19
CA ALA A 229 1.93 -13.55 -18.39
C ALA A 229 1.28 -14.74 -17.67
N LEU A 230 1.11 -15.87 -18.39
CA LEU A 230 0.55 -17.10 -17.80
C LEU A 230 1.44 -17.66 -16.68
N LEU A 231 2.78 -17.63 -16.84
CA LEU A 231 3.69 -18.05 -15.79
C LEU A 231 3.55 -17.18 -14.54
N GLY A 232 3.47 -15.85 -14.71
CA GLY A 232 3.22 -14.94 -13.58
C GLY A 232 1.85 -15.19 -12.94
N PHE A 233 0.80 -15.38 -13.74
CA PHE A 233 -0.55 -15.69 -13.26
C PHE A 233 -0.59 -17.02 -12.47
N ALA A 234 0.06 -18.06 -12.99
CA ALA A 234 0.15 -19.36 -12.33
C ALA A 234 0.79 -19.25 -10.93
N GLY A 235 1.80 -18.38 -10.75
CA GLY A 235 2.40 -18.16 -9.44
C GLY A 235 1.43 -17.58 -8.41
N PHE A 236 0.55 -16.65 -8.79
CA PHE A 236 -0.50 -16.15 -7.91
C PHE A 236 -1.50 -17.24 -7.50
N ILE A 237 -1.99 -17.99 -8.48
CA ILE A 237 -2.92 -19.11 -8.23
C ILE A 237 -2.28 -20.16 -7.32
N PHE A 238 -1.02 -20.49 -7.57
CA PHE A 238 -0.32 -21.49 -6.79
C PHE A 238 -0.14 -21.09 -5.32
N VAL A 239 0.27 -19.82 -5.06
CA VAL A 239 0.36 -19.32 -3.68
C VAL A 239 -1.02 -19.28 -3.03
N PHE A 240 -2.07 -18.87 -3.74
CA PHE A 240 -3.44 -18.92 -3.23
C PHE A 240 -3.87 -20.34 -2.82
N MET A 241 -3.56 -21.36 -3.63
CA MET A 241 -3.87 -22.76 -3.29
C MET A 241 -3.19 -23.25 -2.01
N ILE A 242 -2.07 -22.64 -1.61
CA ILE A 242 -1.35 -22.96 -0.37
C ILE A 242 -1.93 -22.16 0.80
N THR A 243 -2.03 -20.82 0.65
CA THR A 243 -2.26 -19.90 1.76
C THR A 243 -3.73 -19.50 1.93
N ALA A 244 -4.59 -19.79 0.96
CA ALA A 244 -5.97 -19.29 0.88
C ALA A 244 -6.07 -17.76 1.06
N GLU A 245 -5.02 -17.01 0.66
CA GLU A 245 -4.96 -15.57 0.78
C GLU A 245 -5.70 -14.92 -0.41
N ARG A 246 -6.94 -14.49 -0.20
CA ARG A 246 -7.80 -13.90 -1.25
C ARG A 246 -7.16 -12.72 -1.96
N THR A 247 -6.35 -11.93 -1.24
CA THR A 247 -5.62 -10.80 -1.82
C THR A 247 -4.71 -11.27 -2.95
N VAL A 248 -3.96 -12.36 -2.76
CA VAL A 248 -3.06 -12.91 -3.78
C VAL A 248 -3.84 -13.35 -5.03
N LEU A 249 -5.02 -13.96 -4.86
CA LEU A 249 -5.90 -14.34 -5.96
C LEU A 249 -6.40 -13.13 -6.76
N LEU A 250 -6.70 -12.02 -6.09
CA LEU A 250 -7.24 -10.81 -6.71
C LEU A 250 -6.16 -9.92 -7.36
N LEU A 251 -4.90 -10.03 -6.93
CA LEU A 251 -3.79 -9.20 -7.43
C LEU A 251 -3.66 -9.19 -8.97
N PRO A 252 -3.68 -10.32 -9.70
CA PRO A 252 -3.52 -10.28 -11.15
C PRO A 252 -4.65 -9.52 -11.85
N PHE A 253 -5.87 -9.60 -11.36
CA PHE A 253 -7.01 -8.84 -11.89
C PHE A 253 -6.85 -7.34 -11.61
N ALA A 254 -6.45 -6.98 -10.40
CA ALA A 254 -6.15 -5.60 -10.04
C ALA A 254 -4.98 -5.05 -10.88
N MET A 255 -3.91 -5.82 -11.08
CA MET A 255 -2.78 -5.43 -11.94
C MET A 255 -3.21 -5.25 -13.41
N PHE A 256 -4.08 -6.10 -13.93
CA PHE A 256 -4.63 -5.94 -15.29
C PHE A 256 -5.40 -4.63 -15.42
N LEU A 257 -6.28 -4.34 -14.46
CA LEU A 257 -7.03 -3.07 -14.41
C LEU A 257 -6.09 -1.87 -14.29
N MET A 258 -5.09 -1.94 -13.41
CA MET A 258 -4.10 -0.88 -13.23
C MET A 258 -3.24 -0.66 -14.48
N ALA A 259 -2.83 -1.73 -15.19
CA ALA A 259 -2.12 -1.61 -16.46
C ALA A 259 -2.94 -0.83 -17.49
N PHE A 260 -4.24 -1.10 -17.57
CA PHE A 260 -5.16 -0.36 -18.44
C PHE A 260 -5.27 1.13 -18.02
N ILE A 261 -5.46 1.40 -16.74
CA ILE A 261 -5.55 2.77 -16.19
C ILE A 261 -4.25 3.55 -16.43
N PHE A 262 -3.10 2.97 -16.12
CA PHE A 262 -1.80 3.64 -16.32
C PHE A 262 -1.51 3.90 -17.79
N LYS A 263 -1.88 2.98 -18.68
CA LYS A 263 -1.74 3.18 -20.13
C LYS A 263 -2.66 4.29 -20.65
N ALA A 264 -3.92 4.31 -20.22
CA ALA A 264 -4.92 5.23 -20.71
C ALA A 264 -4.84 6.62 -20.05
N ARG A 265 -4.48 6.69 -18.78
CA ARG A 265 -4.67 7.85 -17.91
C ARG A 265 -3.47 8.24 -17.06
N GLY A 266 -2.41 7.44 -16.95
CA GLY A 266 -1.29 7.70 -16.03
C GLY A 266 -0.61 9.06 -16.23
N ALA A 267 -0.55 9.56 -17.45
CA ALA A 267 -0.05 10.89 -17.79
C ALA A 267 -1.12 12.00 -17.72
N ASN A 268 -2.36 11.68 -17.35
CA ASN A 268 -3.43 12.65 -17.22
C ASN A 268 -3.41 13.25 -15.79
N PRO A 269 -3.35 14.59 -15.64
CA PRO A 269 -3.39 15.23 -14.33
C PRO A 269 -4.72 15.02 -13.58
N ASN A 270 -5.75 14.54 -14.26
CA ASN A 270 -7.01 14.18 -13.64
C ASN A 270 -7.06 12.71 -13.18
N ALA A 271 -6.04 11.89 -13.42
CA ALA A 271 -6.04 10.49 -12.97
C ALA A 271 -6.26 10.34 -11.45
N PRO A 272 -5.59 11.14 -10.59
CA PRO A 272 -5.87 11.14 -9.15
C PRO A 272 -7.28 11.62 -8.79
N VAL A 273 -7.83 12.56 -9.56
CA VAL A 273 -9.21 13.03 -9.37
C VAL A 273 -10.20 11.88 -9.54
N TYR A 274 -10.02 11.08 -10.61
CA TYR A 274 -10.88 9.92 -10.84
C TYR A 274 -10.76 8.85 -9.75
N LEU A 275 -9.58 8.69 -9.13
CA LEU A 275 -9.40 7.78 -8.00
C LEU A 275 -10.27 8.20 -6.81
N PHE A 276 -10.16 9.46 -6.36
CA PHE A 276 -10.90 9.94 -5.20
C PHE A 276 -12.40 10.06 -5.47
N VAL A 277 -12.80 10.56 -6.64
CA VAL A 277 -14.22 10.63 -7.01
C VAL A 277 -14.82 9.23 -7.14
N GLY A 278 -14.15 8.32 -7.84
CA GLY A 278 -14.61 6.94 -8.02
C GLY A 278 -14.71 6.20 -6.70
N GLY A 279 -13.69 6.35 -5.82
CA GLY A 279 -13.71 5.79 -4.47
C GLY A 279 -14.85 6.37 -3.62
N GLY A 280 -15.05 7.68 -3.66
CA GLY A 280 -16.15 8.34 -2.93
C GLY A 280 -17.53 7.89 -3.41
N VAL A 281 -17.75 7.83 -4.73
CA VAL A 281 -18.99 7.31 -5.30
C VAL A 281 -19.23 5.87 -4.87
N MET A 282 -18.19 5.02 -4.90
CA MET A 282 -18.32 3.62 -4.45
C MET A 282 -18.68 3.53 -2.97
N VAL A 283 -18.09 4.35 -2.09
CA VAL A 283 -18.44 4.39 -0.66
C VAL A 283 -19.88 4.83 -0.47
N PHE A 284 -20.37 5.84 -1.19
CA PHE A 284 -21.77 6.25 -1.15
C PHE A 284 -22.71 5.14 -1.60
N LEU A 285 -22.41 4.48 -2.73
CA LEU A 285 -23.24 3.37 -3.22
C LEU A 285 -23.27 2.20 -2.23
N ILE A 286 -22.15 1.89 -1.60
CA ILE A 286 -22.11 0.85 -0.55
C ILE A 286 -22.98 1.26 0.63
N ALA A 287 -22.83 2.49 1.11
CA ALA A 287 -23.59 2.96 2.27
C ALA A 287 -25.10 3.01 2.04
N GLU A 288 -25.56 3.20 0.80
CA GLU A 288 -27.00 3.24 0.45
C GLU A 288 -27.58 1.86 0.09
N LEU A 289 -26.79 0.95 -0.48
CA LEU A 289 -27.30 -0.25 -1.12
C LEU A 289 -26.89 -1.56 -0.43
N PHE A 290 -26.08 -1.51 0.66
CA PHE A 290 -25.54 -2.72 1.29
C PHE A 290 -26.61 -3.68 1.84
N ASP A 291 -27.75 -3.17 2.26
CA ASP A 291 -28.86 -3.95 2.80
C ASP A 291 -29.86 -4.40 1.71
N GLN A 292 -29.82 -3.82 0.52
CA GLN A 292 -30.76 -4.06 -0.57
C GLN A 292 -30.19 -5.00 -1.63
N VAL A 293 -28.89 -4.97 -1.86
CA VAL A 293 -28.23 -5.71 -2.95
C VAL A 293 -27.01 -6.45 -2.43
N GLY A 294 -27.03 -7.78 -2.45
CA GLY A 294 -25.95 -8.63 -1.93
C GLY A 294 -24.55 -8.31 -2.47
N LEU A 295 -24.43 -7.84 -3.72
CA LEU A 295 -23.15 -7.37 -4.26
C LEU A 295 -22.56 -6.21 -3.43
N PHE A 296 -23.37 -5.25 -3.00
CA PHE A 296 -22.89 -4.13 -2.20
C PHE A 296 -22.58 -4.52 -0.76
N GLN A 297 -23.20 -5.57 -0.23
CA GLN A 297 -22.82 -6.16 1.05
C GLN A 297 -21.39 -6.73 0.99
N GLU A 298 -21.06 -7.50 -0.04
CA GLU A 298 -19.72 -8.05 -0.26
C GLU A 298 -18.68 -6.94 -0.53
N LEU A 299 -19.01 -5.98 -1.40
CA LEU A 299 -18.17 -4.80 -1.67
C LEU A 299 -17.98 -3.96 -0.40
N GLY A 300 -18.98 -3.83 0.44
CA GLY A 300 -18.91 -3.16 1.73
C GLY A 300 -17.89 -3.81 2.63
N PHE A 301 -17.93 -5.12 2.75
CA PHE A 301 -16.97 -5.85 3.58
C PHE A 301 -15.56 -5.84 2.99
N TYR A 302 -15.37 -6.28 1.74
CA TYR A 302 -14.02 -6.47 1.18
C TYR A 302 -13.37 -5.16 0.72
N PHE A 303 -14.11 -4.28 0.06
CA PHE A 303 -13.56 -3.04 -0.48
C PHE A 303 -13.60 -1.92 0.57
N TYR A 304 -14.78 -1.58 1.11
CA TYR A 304 -14.85 -0.43 2.00
C TYR A 304 -14.27 -0.74 3.38
N THR A 305 -14.70 -1.80 4.04
CA THR A 305 -14.21 -2.12 5.39
C THR A 305 -12.74 -2.56 5.37
N ARG A 306 -12.41 -3.63 4.62
CA ARG A 306 -11.09 -4.27 4.72
C ARG A 306 -9.99 -3.51 4.00
N LEU A 307 -10.26 -2.92 2.81
CA LEU A 307 -9.24 -2.25 2.01
C LEU A 307 -9.07 -0.78 2.41
N ILE A 308 -10.16 -0.07 2.73
CA ILE A 308 -10.14 1.37 2.99
C ILE A 308 -10.18 1.68 4.48
N ALA A 309 -11.22 1.25 5.21
CA ALA A 309 -11.49 1.74 6.55
C ALA A 309 -10.60 1.10 7.63
N CYS A 310 -10.40 -0.23 7.60
CA CYS A 310 -9.60 -0.94 8.60
C CYS A 310 -8.14 -0.46 8.69
N PRO A 311 -7.37 -0.27 7.59
CA PRO A 311 -6.01 0.23 7.72
C PRO A 311 -5.94 1.58 8.45
N GLY A 312 -6.91 2.46 8.20
CA GLY A 312 -7.03 3.74 8.88
C GLY A 312 -7.41 3.60 10.36
N LEU A 313 -8.38 2.73 10.68
CA LEU A 313 -8.78 2.45 12.07
C LEU A 313 -7.61 1.88 12.89
N PHE A 314 -6.84 0.96 12.32
CA PHE A 314 -5.71 0.35 13.02
C PHE A 314 -4.61 1.36 13.38
N VAL A 315 -4.48 2.48 12.68
CA VAL A 315 -3.57 3.57 13.11
C VAL A 315 -3.89 4.03 14.53
N THR A 316 -5.16 4.26 14.83
CA THR A 316 -5.59 4.69 16.17
C THR A 316 -5.56 3.56 17.19
N GLN A 317 -5.95 2.35 16.82
CA GLN A 317 -5.92 1.19 17.73
C GLN A 317 -4.49 0.81 18.14
N TYR A 318 -3.52 0.85 17.21
CA TYR A 318 -2.11 0.68 17.56
C TYR A 318 -1.63 1.81 18.48
N TYR A 319 -2.00 3.04 18.20
CA TYR A 319 -1.63 4.16 19.05
C TYR A 319 -2.19 4.01 20.46
N ASP A 320 -3.48 3.70 20.61
CA ASP A 320 -4.13 3.52 21.89
C ASP A 320 -3.50 2.39 22.70
N LEU A 321 -3.29 1.24 22.07
CA LEU A 321 -2.70 0.08 22.73
C LEU A 321 -1.30 0.41 23.26
N PHE A 322 -0.41 0.92 22.40
CA PHE A 322 1.00 1.10 22.75
C PHE A 322 1.26 2.39 23.55
N SER A 323 0.43 3.41 23.46
CA SER A 323 0.54 4.58 24.33
C SER A 323 0.09 4.29 25.76
N THR A 324 -0.88 3.39 25.96
CA THR A 324 -1.38 3.05 27.29
C THR A 324 -0.57 1.96 27.97
N GLN A 325 -0.09 0.96 27.23
CA GLN A 325 0.65 -0.19 27.78
C GLN A 325 2.17 0.00 27.75
N GLY A 326 2.65 1.02 27.06
CA GLY A 326 4.07 1.32 26.86
C GLY A 326 4.53 1.10 25.42
N PHE A 327 5.31 2.04 24.91
CA PHE A 327 5.89 1.95 23.58
C PHE A 327 6.94 0.86 23.47
N THR A 328 7.11 0.29 22.28
CA THR A 328 8.01 -0.84 22.02
C THR A 328 9.45 -0.42 21.73
N TYR A 329 9.69 0.88 21.46
CA TYR A 329 11.03 1.43 21.11
C TYR A 329 11.76 0.62 20.02
N TRP A 330 11.00 0.12 19.03
CA TRP A 330 11.44 -0.75 17.93
C TRP A 330 12.02 -2.11 18.35
N ALA A 331 11.96 -2.51 19.62
CA ALA A 331 12.48 -3.81 20.10
C ALA A 331 11.80 -5.03 19.43
N HIS A 332 10.63 -4.84 18.82
CA HIS A 332 9.91 -5.86 18.05
C HIS A 332 10.46 -6.06 16.62
N VAL A 333 11.27 -5.11 16.11
CA VAL A 333 11.82 -5.17 14.74
C VAL A 333 13.08 -6.03 14.72
N SER A 334 13.09 -7.08 13.88
CA SER A 334 14.26 -7.95 13.69
C SER A 334 15.50 -7.14 13.32
N GLY A 335 16.62 -7.42 13.99
CA GLY A 335 17.87 -6.68 13.86
C GLY A 335 18.01 -5.55 14.88
N ILE A 336 17.00 -4.74 15.14
CA ILE A 336 16.99 -3.77 16.25
C ILE A 336 16.86 -4.50 17.59
N SER A 337 16.06 -5.56 17.63
CA SER A 337 15.87 -6.44 18.80
C SER A 337 17.16 -7.02 19.37
N TRP A 338 18.26 -7.01 18.61
CA TRP A 338 19.57 -7.46 19.14
C TRP A 338 20.23 -6.44 20.06
N PHE A 339 19.81 -5.17 19.99
CA PHE A 339 20.40 -4.05 20.74
C PHE A 339 19.39 -3.38 21.67
N ALA A 340 18.11 -3.67 21.52
CA ALA A 340 17.02 -3.08 22.30
C ALA A 340 16.43 -4.14 23.26
N GLU A 341 16.31 -3.78 24.54
CA GLU A 341 15.64 -4.62 25.52
C GLU A 341 14.14 -4.68 25.27
N VAL A 342 13.55 -5.86 25.53
CA VAL A 342 12.10 -6.02 25.45
C VAL A 342 11.46 -5.21 26.58
N PRO A 343 10.53 -4.27 26.28
CA PRO A 343 9.88 -3.50 27.34
C PRO A 343 9.14 -4.42 28.33
N ALA A 344 9.17 -4.07 29.60
CA ALA A 344 8.61 -4.90 30.68
C ALA A 344 7.14 -5.30 30.46
N ALA A 345 6.35 -4.44 29.81
CA ALA A 345 4.95 -4.70 29.47
C ALA A 345 4.75 -5.89 28.52
N TYR A 346 5.79 -6.29 27.78
CA TYR A 346 5.74 -7.36 26.76
C TYR A 346 6.69 -8.50 27.03
N ALA A 347 7.52 -8.43 28.09
CA ALA A 347 8.53 -9.43 28.40
C ALA A 347 7.95 -10.82 28.68
N ALA A 348 6.74 -10.90 29.23
CA ALA A 348 6.01 -12.13 29.50
C ALA A 348 4.95 -12.48 28.45
N ASP A 349 4.83 -11.71 27.35
CA ASP A 349 3.82 -11.94 26.32
C ASP A 349 4.33 -12.99 25.31
N GLU A 350 3.71 -14.16 25.28
CA GLU A 350 4.06 -15.26 24.36
C GLU A 350 3.91 -14.87 22.87
N LYS A 351 3.14 -13.81 22.57
CA LYS A 351 2.92 -13.32 21.20
C LYS A 351 3.97 -12.32 20.73
N TRP A 352 4.83 -11.87 21.64
CA TRP A 352 5.96 -11.02 21.27
C TRP A 352 6.91 -11.73 20.30
N PRO A 353 7.42 -11.09 19.23
CA PRO A 353 7.29 -9.70 18.83
C PRO A 353 6.14 -9.45 17.82
N ALA A 354 5.18 -10.33 17.67
CA ALA A 354 4.13 -10.24 16.64
C ALA A 354 3.04 -9.23 17.05
N LEU A 355 3.27 -7.93 16.83
CA LEU A 355 2.36 -6.84 17.24
C LEU A 355 0.92 -7.04 16.75
N GLY A 356 0.71 -7.59 15.54
CA GLY A 356 -0.62 -7.88 15.02
C GLY A 356 -1.38 -8.97 15.81
N LYS A 357 -0.67 -9.91 16.46
CA LYS A 357 -1.28 -10.90 17.35
C LYS A 357 -1.65 -10.26 18.70
N ILE A 358 -0.76 -9.42 19.23
CA ILE A 358 -1.00 -8.67 20.47
C ILE A 358 -2.23 -7.76 20.30
N LEU A 359 -2.32 -7.01 19.19
CA LEU A 359 -3.47 -6.18 18.90
C LEU A 359 -4.76 -7.00 18.77
N ALA A 360 -4.73 -8.10 18.00
CA ALA A 360 -5.91 -8.94 17.78
C ALA A 360 -6.48 -9.48 19.09
N GLU A 361 -5.63 -9.90 19.99
CA GLU A 361 -6.07 -10.40 21.30
C GLU A 361 -6.56 -9.30 22.23
N ARG A 362 -5.77 -8.23 22.38
CA ARG A 362 -6.03 -7.21 23.42
C ARG A 362 -7.10 -6.20 23.01
N VAL A 363 -7.27 -5.94 21.70
CA VAL A 363 -8.25 -4.98 21.18
C VAL A 363 -9.48 -5.66 20.60
N LEU A 364 -9.31 -6.73 19.80
CA LEU A 364 -10.42 -7.41 19.14
C LEU A 364 -10.92 -8.66 19.86
N GLY A 365 -10.21 -9.12 20.91
CA GLY A 365 -10.59 -10.32 21.68
C GLY A 365 -10.49 -11.63 20.89
N VAL A 366 -9.73 -11.67 19.79
CA VAL A 366 -9.61 -12.85 18.92
C VAL A 366 -8.21 -13.46 18.93
N GLN A 367 -8.13 -14.79 18.90
CA GLN A 367 -6.88 -15.55 18.83
C GLN A 367 -6.39 -15.68 17.39
N SER A 368 -6.21 -14.55 16.70
CA SER A 368 -5.73 -14.52 15.32
C SER A 368 -4.68 -13.42 15.13
N GLN A 369 -4.20 -13.24 13.92
CA GLN A 369 -3.33 -12.13 13.59
C GLN A 369 -4.11 -11.05 12.86
N SER A 370 -4.12 -9.84 13.39
CA SER A 370 -4.56 -8.67 12.63
C SER A 370 -3.45 -8.30 11.64
N ASN A 371 -3.74 -8.52 10.35
CA ASN A 371 -2.82 -8.13 9.27
C ASN A 371 -3.02 -6.68 8.82
N ALA A 372 -4.13 -6.05 9.23
CA ALA A 372 -4.38 -4.67 8.86
C ALA A 372 -3.44 -3.76 9.65
N SER A 373 -2.55 -3.11 8.93
CA SER A 373 -1.54 -2.19 9.43
C SER A 373 -1.18 -1.23 8.28
N PHE A 374 -0.10 -0.49 8.38
CA PHE A 374 0.39 0.34 7.28
C PHE A 374 1.90 0.55 7.43
N VAL A 375 2.51 1.20 6.47
CA VAL A 375 3.98 1.36 6.38
C VAL A 375 4.62 1.92 7.66
N ALA A 376 3.93 2.76 8.43
CA ALA A 376 4.46 3.36 9.65
C ALA A 376 3.94 2.71 10.96
N THR A 377 3.31 1.53 10.90
CA THR A 377 2.80 0.83 12.09
C THR A 377 3.88 0.56 13.13
N ASP A 378 5.09 0.13 12.70
CA ASP A 378 6.23 -0.05 13.63
C ASP A 378 6.57 1.26 14.36
N GLY A 379 6.45 2.40 13.68
CA GLY A 379 6.66 3.73 14.28
C GLY A 379 5.58 4.10 15.29
N VAL A 380 4.29 3.84 14.97
CA VAL A 380 3.19 4.07 15.91
C VAL A 380 3.41 3.28 17.18
N ALA A 381 3.72 1.99 17.06
CA ALA A 381 3.97 1.12 18.21
C ALA A 381 5.25 1.48 18.98
N ALA A 382 6.27 1.99 18.29
CA ALA A 382 7.55 2.29 18.90
C ALA A 382 7.59 3.60 19.69
N ALA A 383 6.93 4.66 19.18
CA ALA A 383 7.01 6.00 19.76
C ALA A 383 5.83 6.92 19.36
N GLY A 384 4.68 6.37 18.96
CA GLY A 384 3.51 7.17 18.56
C GLY A 384 3.79 8.09 17.37
N GLY A 385 3.38 9.35 17.46
CA GLY A 385 3.57 10.35 16.39
C GLY A 385 5.03 10.55 15.95
N PRO A 386 5.99 10.79 16.84
CA PRO A 386 7.42 10.84 16.50
C PRO A 386 7.92 9.60 15.78
N GLY A 387 7.45 8.42 16.16
CA GLY A 387 7.77 7.17 15.49
C GLY A 387 7.26 7.12 14.06
N VAL A 388 6.05 7.63 13.80
CA VAL A 388 5.51 7.79 12.45
C VAL A 388 6.44 8.67 11.61
N LEU A 389 6.86 9.82 12.12
CA LEU A 389 7.81 10.70 11.41
C LEU A 389 9.13 9.99 11.08
N ALA A 390 9.69 9.23 12.02
CA ALA A 390 10.93 8.49 11.81
C ALA A 390 10.80 7.47 10.65
N ILE A 391 9.70 6.72 10.62
CA ILE A 391 9.43 5.79 9.51
C ILE A 391 9.21 6.55 8.21
N PHE A 392 8.48 7.66 8.19
CA PHE A 392 8.28 8.46 6.98
C PHE A 392 9.59 9.05 6.43
N MET A 393 10.56 9.42 7.28
CA MET A 393 11.89 9.80 6.82
C MET A 393 12.59 8.65 6.08
N LEU A 394 12.62 7.46 6.66
CA LEU A 394 13.21 6.27 6.04
C LEU A 394 12.47 5.88 4.74
N TYR A 395 11.15 5.91 4.78
CA TYR A 395 10.29 5.64 3.63
C TYR A 395 10.52 6.64 2.49
N THR A 396 10.71 7.91 2.82
CA THR A 396 11.04 8.97 1.85
C THR A 396 12.37 8.69 1.17
N VAL A 397 13.41 8.31 1.92
CA VAL A 397 14.70 7.92 1.36
C VAL A 397 14.55 6.72 0.41
N TRP A 398 13.76 5.72 0.81
CA TRP A 398 13.46 4.56 -0.03
C TRP A 398 12.70 4.95 -1.31
N LEU A 399 11.69 5.81 -1.24
CA LEU A 399 10.94 6.31 -2.40
C LEU A 399 11.84 7.09 -3.37
N ILE A 400 12.72 7.95 -2.86
CA ILE A 400 13.72 8.68 -3.65
C ILE A 400 14.66 7.70 -4.36
N ALA A 401 15.18 6.71 -3.64
CA ALA A 401 16.03 5.68 -4.21
C ALA A 401 15.30 4.88 -5.31
N LEU A 402 14.05 4.51 -5.06
CA LEU A 402 13.22 3.78 -6.02
C LEU A 402 12.96 4.62 -7.28
N ASP A 403 12.59 5.89 -7.14
CA ASP A 403 12.42 6.81 -8.27
C ASP A 403 13.74 6.99 -9.05
N TRP A 404 14.87 7.07 -8.36
CA TRP A 404 16.17 7.23 -8.98
C TRP A 404 16.62 6.00 -9.78
N VAL A 405 16.49 4.80 -9.23
CA VAL A 405 16.87 3.56 -9.94
C VAL A 405 15.91 3.25 -11.09
N SER A 406 14.65 3.67 -10.97
CA SER A 406 13.59 3.42 -11.95
C SER A 406 13.63 4.34 -13.17
N GLN A 407 14.54 5.33 -13.21
CA GLN A 407 14.68 6.22 -14.36
C GLN A 407 15.04 5.46 -15.63
N GLY A 408 14.31 5.74 -16.72
CA GLY A 408 14.54 5.13 -18.03
C GLY A 408 13.70 3.87 -18.30
N TRP A 409 12.96 3.36 -17.33
CA TRP A 409 12.05 2.21 -17.49
C TRP A 409 10.68 2.61 -18.05
N ASN A 410 10.04 1.70 -18.75
CA ASN A 410 8.64 1.87 -19.17
C ASN A 410 7.75 2.05 -17.94
N LYS A 411 7.14 3.22 -17.84
CA LYS A 411 6.37 3.62 -16.65
C LYS A 411 5.17 2.71 -16.41
N VAL A 412 4.44 2.32 -17.45
CA VAL A 412 3.28 1.44 -17.33
C VAL A 412 3.69 0.07 -16.81
N LEU A 413 4.76 -0.50 -17.38
CA LEU A 413 5.33 -1.78 -16.93
C LEU A 413 5.72 -1.71 -15.45
N LEU A 414 6.49 -0.69 -15.09
CA LEU A 414 7.04 -0.55 -13.74
C LEU A 414 5.94 -0.32 -12.70
N LEU A 415 5.00 0.61 -12.95
CA LEU A 415 3.90 0.88 -12.03
C LEU A 415 2.97 -0.32 -11.87
N THR A 416 2.70 -1.06 -12.96
CA THR A 416 1.92 -2.29 -12.89
C THR A 416 2.63 -3.36 -12.05
N ALA A 417 3.94 -3.54 -12.25
CA ALA A 417 4.71 -4.53 -11.51
C ALA A 417 4.90 -4.16 -10.02
N LEU A 418 4.97 -2.86 -9.69
CA LEU A 418 5.08 -2.34 -8.32
C LEU A 418 3.74 -2.23 -7.59
N PHE A 419 2.61 -2.37 -8.29
CA PHE A 419 1.29 -2.21 -7.69
C PHE A 419 1.06 -3.12 -6.46
N PRO A 420 1.42 -4.43 -6.47
CA PRO A 420 1.28 -5.27 -5.30
C PRO A 420 2.09 -4.78 -4.10
N LEU A 421 3.31 -4.27 -4.33
CA LEU A 421 4.13 -3.71 -3.26
C LEU A 421 3.56 -2.39 -2.71
N ALA A 422 2.99 -1.54 -3.57
CA ALA A 422 2.29 -0.33 -3.13
C ALA A 422 1.05 -0.68 -2.30
N PHE A 423 0.34 -1.74 -2.67
CA PHE A 423 -0.76 -2.27 -1.87
C PHE A 423 -0.28 -2.75 -0.49
N ILE A 424 0.84 -3.46 -0.41
CA ILE A 424 1.43 -3.90 0.87
C ILE A 424 1.81 -2.71 1.75
N SER A 425 2.23 -1.56 1.20
CA SER A 425 2.52 -0.37 2.01
C SER A 425 1.31 0.16 2.78
N THR A 426 0.10 -0.20 2.34
CA THR A 426 -1.16 0.11 3.02
C THR A 426 -1.65 -0.98 3.96
N ASN A 427 -0.93 -2.12 4.03
CA ASN A 427 -1.35 -3.29 4.81
C ASN A 427 -0.19 -4.01 5.51
N GLY A 428 0.99 -3.39 5.60
CA GLY A 428 2.15 -3.98 6.26
C GLY A 428 3.21 -2.94 6.64
N PRO A 429 3.98 -3.19 7.72
CA PRO A 429 4.99 -2.27 8.19
C PRO A 429 6.18 -2.16 7.24
N PHE A 430 6.90 -1.05 7.34
CA PHE A 430 8.00 -0.72 6.44
C PHE A 430 9.14 -1.74 6.46
N SER A 431 9.51 -2.21 7.65
CA SER A 431 10.52 -3.24 7.84
C SER A 431 10.20 -4.52 7.07
N THR A 432 8.96 -4.98 7.18
CA THR A 432 8.45 -6.17 6.48
C THR A 432 8.31 -5.92 4.97
N MET A 433 7.85 -4.72 4.56
CA MET A 433 7.78 -4.33 3.16
C MET A 433 9.15 -4.38 2.48
N LEU A 434 10.20 -3.87 3.15
CA LEU A 434 11.57 -3.89 2.62
C LEU A 434 12.13 -5.30 2.50
N ALA A 435 12.05 -6.10 3.56
CA ALA A 435 12.69 -7.41 3.65
C ALA A 435 11.85 -8.50 3.01
N SER A 436 10.60 -8.68 3.47
CA SER A 436 9.78 -9.84 3.12
C SER A 436 9.05 -9.66 1.79
N PHE A 437 8.51 -8.46 1.49
CA PHE A 437 7.76 -8.20 0.27
C PHE A 437 8.61 -7.69 -0.90
N GLY A 438 9.93 -7.70 -0.75
CA GLY A 438 10.87 -7.41 -1.84
C GLY A 438 11.10 -5.94 -2.12
N GLY A 439 10.73 -5.01 -1.22
CA GLY A 439 10.98 -3.57 -1.41
C GLY A 439 12.46 -3.22 -1.58
N GLY A 440 13.34 -3.87 -0.81
CA GLY A 440 14.80 -3.75 -0.98
C GLY A 440 15.29 -4.45 -2.25
N LEU A 441 14.73 -5.62 -2.58
CA LEU A 441 15.08 -6.39 -3.78
C LEU A 441 14.72 -5.61 -5.06
N TRP A 442 13.63 -4.86 -5.09
CA TRP A 442 13.26 -3.99 -6.21
C TRP A 442 14.36 -2.95 -6.50
N ILE A 443 14.86 -2.26 -5.47
CA ILE A 443 15.95 -1.29 -5.63
C ILE A 443 17.21 -1.97 -6.16
N ALA A 444 17.63 -3.07 -5.53
CA ALA A 444 18.82 -3.82 -5.92
C ALA A 444 18.72 -4.29 -7.38
N MET A 445 17.59 -4.90 -7.76
CA MET A 445 17.38 -5.43 -9.09
C MET A 445 17.40 -4.35 -10.17
N LEU A 446 16.69 -3.23 -9.99
CA LEU A 446 16.68 -2.13 -10.94
C LEU A 446 18.04 -1.44 -11.03
N TRP A 447 18.75 -1.33 -9.90
CA TRP A 447 20.10 -0.77 -9.86
C TRP A 447 21.10 -1.63 -10.63
N PHE A 448 21.14 -2.95 -10.39
CA PHE A 448 22.02 -3.88 -11.10
C PHE A 448 21.74 -3.90 -12.60
N ASP A 449 20.48 -3.90 -13.01
CA ASP A 449 20.12 -3.91 -14.42
C ASP A 449 20.50 -2.60 -15.11
N LYS A 450 20.36 -1.46 -14.43
CA LYS A 450 20.82 -0.13 -14.90
C LYS A 450 22.36 -0.06 -15.01
N PHE A 451 23.06 -0.58 -14.02
CA PHE A 451 24.53 -0.58 -13.99
C PHE A 451 25.11 -1.47 -15.09
N ARG A 452 24.58 -2.68 -15.24
CA ARG A 452 25.00 -3.61 -16.28
C ARG A 452 24.79 -3.04 -17.68
N MET A 453 23.66 -2.39 -17.95
CA MET A 453 23.41 -1.77 -19.25
C MET A 453 24.39 -0.63 -19.56
N LYS A 454 24.87 0.10 -18.55
CA LYS A 454 25.92 1.11 -18.74
C LYS A 454 27.25 0.47 -19.15
N LEU A 455 27.64 -0.66 -18.55
CA LEU A 455 28.89 -1.35 -18.86
C LEU A 455 28.90 -1.97 -20.26
N TRP A 456 27.76 -2.46 -20.73
CA TRP A 456 27.65 -3.12 -22.05
C TRP A 456 27.24 -2.15 -23.16
N GLY A 457 26.54 -1.06 -22.86
CA GLY A 457 26.13 -0.04 -23.84
C GLY A 457 27.26 0.83 -24.38
N HIS A 458 28.42 0.83 -23.74
CA HIS A 458 29.64 1.46 -24.28
C HIS A 458 30.41 0.54 -25.26
N ARG A 459 29.91 -0.66 -25.55
CA ARG A 459 30.54 -1.62 -26.51
C ARG A 459 29.67 -1.88 -27.76
N LEU A 460 28.59 -1.16 -27.95
CA LEU A 460 27.76 -1.12 -29.14
C LEU A 460 27.60 0.32 -29.63
#